data_c026a7aff218240c2118622e711c37c4
#
_entry.id   c026a7aff218240c2118622e711c37c4
#
_cell.length_a   1.000
_cell.length_b   1.000
_cell.length_c   1.000
_cell.angle_alpha   90.00
_cell.angle_beta   90.00
_cell.angle_gamma   90.00
#
_symmetry.space_group_name_H-M   'P 1'
#
loop_
_entity.id
_entity.type
_entity.pdbx_description
1 polymer ?
#
loop_
_entity_poly.entity_id
_entity_poly.type
_entity_poly.pdbx_seq_one_letter_code
_entity_poly.pdbx_strand_id
1 'polypeptide(L)'
;MKLGRTVLSLMLSVSLVACGGGGGSSTPPATGGGGGGTPTPTPPTSACSLRAQQDFADGVLNEWYLFPDLLATANPANFNSVQSFLDARVAPARALKRDEGFTFATSIAEENAQIASGATAGFGIRLFYDTPARRVFVQEAFESGNGFAAGLDRGTEITAIGTSAANLQTVSSLFTSGGAQAVANALGPSTAGTTRVLRFTQPGGAVVERSITKTDFSLNPISDRYGALILNDGARRVGYLNFRTFIVATSDRQLASVFQNFANQGISEYIIDLRYNGGGLVRIGELMGDLLRGNRTGQVFSRTVLRASKADLNETDLFDDTTRFFRQATNDFGPEEALPRASVSKIAFITTGASASASELVANSMIPYLGTNMALVGSNTSGKPVGQFAFDLAACDLRIRSVTFQTVNANNQGDYFEGLASLAPNTCRAGDDITRPFGDPREASIAAALDFLAGRACTPITAGNAGGIAGGLSEGQRARQGLDLPERIPLQPERPSYVQREMPGLF
;
A
#
# COMPACT_ATOMS: atom_id res chain seq x y z
N MET A 1 -28.25 11.01 -21.43
CA MET A 1 -26.96 11.62 -21.74
C MET A 1 -26.08 11.19 -20.58
N LYS A 2 -25.28 10.11 -20.71
CA LYS A 2 -24.35 9.66 -19.66
C LYS A 2 -23.19 10.66 -19.67
N LEU A 3 -23.01 11.43 -18.57
CA LEU A 3 -21.75 12.13 -18.35
C LEU A 3 -20.70 11.04 -18.11
N GLY A 4 -19.72 10.97 -19.00
CA GLY A 4 -18.61 10.06 -18.88
C GLY A 4 -17.82 10.37 -17.61
N ARG A 5 -17.38 9.32 -16.90
CA ARG A 5 -16.37 9.39 -15.84
C ARG A 5 -15.21 10.25 -16.36
N THR A 6 -15.16 11.47 -15.91
CA THR A 6 -13.96 12.28 -16.03
C THR A 6 -13.01 11.68 -15.00
N VAL A 7 -12.08 10.84 -15.46
CA VAL A 7 -11.01 10.33 -14.64
C VAL A 7 -10.31 11.55 -14.05
N LEU A 8 -10.55 11.83 -12.77
CA LEU A 8 -9.76 12.78 -11.99
C LEU A 8 -8.37 12.17 -11.70
N SER A 9 -7.72 11.71 -12.77
CA SER A 9 -6.27 11.75 -12.87
C SER A 9 -5.94 13.20 -13.19
N LEU A 10 -6.30 14.10 -12.28
CA LEU A 10 -5.86 15.48 -12.36
C LEU A 10 -4.36 15.46 -12.05
N MET A 11 -3.56 15.16 -13.08
CA MET A 11 -2.23 15.72 -13.19
C MET A 11 -2.45 17.23 -13.37
N LEU A 12 -2.70 17.93 -12.26
CA LEU A 12 -2.73 19.38 -12.28
C LEU A 12 -1.28 19.84 -12.36
N SER A 13 -0.75 19.84 -13.59
CA SER A 13 0.48 20.55 -13.93
C SER A 13 0.16 22.04 -13.84
N VAL A 14 0.32 22.61 -12.66
CA VAL A 14 0.26 24.08 -12.50
C VAL A 14 1.54 24.64 -13.11
N SER A 15 1.48 24.94 -14.41
CA SER A 15 2.53 25.70 -15.10
C SER A 15 2.38 27.16 -14.67
N LEU A 16 3.17 27.56 -13.68
CA LEU A 16 3.37 29.00 -13.39
C LEU A 16 4.14 29.60 -14.55
N VAL A 17 3.41 30.21 -15.50
CA VAL A 17 3.97 31.08 -16.53
C VAL A 17 4.41 32.36 -15.84
N ALA A 18 5.72 32.51 -15.60
CA ALA A 18 6.31 33.79 -15.24
C ALA A 18 6.35 34.65 -16.50
N CYS A 19 5.49 35.64 -16.59
CA CYS A 19 5.58 36.72 -17.56
C CYS A 19 6.81 37.60 -17.25
N GLY A 20 7.80 37.57 -18.13
CA GLY A 20 8.89 38.55 -18.19
C GLY A 20 9.08 38.96 -19.63
N GLY A 21 8.54 40.14 -19.99
CA GLY A 21 8.63 40.69 -21.34
C GLY A 21 9.92 41.41 -21.60
N GLY A 22 10.28 41.60 -22.87
CA GLY A 22 11.26 42.62 -23.31
C GLY A 22 12.09 42.17 -24.49
N GLY A 23 11.76 42.68 -25.66
CA GLY A 23 12.31 42.36 -26.96
C GLY A 23 13.66 43.00 -27.31
N GLY A 24 14.10 42.71 -28.52
CA GLY A 24 15.15 43.49 -29.25
C GLY A 24 16.18 42.65 -29.95
N SER A 25 16.04 42.55 -31.27
CA SER A 25 16.95 41.96 -32.24
C SER A 25 18.24 42.77 -32.41
N SER A 26 19.39 42.12 -32.67
CA SER A 26 20.24 42.34 -33.83
C SER A 26 21.64 41.71 -33.64
N THR A 27 22.08 40.95 -34.61
CA THR A 27 23.43 40.42 -34.87
C THR A 27 24.11 41.24 -35.94
N PRO A 28 25.41 40.99 -36.31
CA PRO A 28 26.71 40.70 -35.65
C PRO A 28 27.83 41.75 -36.06
N PRO A 29 29.13 41.59 -36.05
CA PRO A 29 29.99 40.40 -36.18
C PRO A 29 31.25 40.33 -35.28
N ALA A 30 31.95 39.19 -35.42
CA ALA A 30 33.12 38.71 -34.69
C ALA A 30 34.41 39.51 -34.85
N THR A 31 35.30 39.39 -33.85
CA THR A 31 36.73 39.04 -33.97
C THR A 31 37.41 38.79 -32.61
N GLY A 32 38.03 37.66 -32.44
CA GLY A 32 39.33 37.27 -31.93
C GLY A 32 39.81 37.72 -30.56
N GLY A 33 40.24 36.71 -29.75
CA GLY A 33 41.17 36.93 -28.66
C GLY A 33 41.03 35.86 -27.57
N GLY A 34 42.01 34.93 -27.48
CA GLY A 34 41.98 33.84 -26.50
C GLY A 34 42.22 34.30 -25.06
N GLY A 35 41.63 33.56 -24.15
CA GLY A 35 41.88 33.65 -22.73
C GLY A 35 41.20 32.43 -22.06
N GLY A 36 42.05 31.45 -21.66
CA GLY A 36 41.58 30.29 -20.92
C GLY A 36 41.01 30.70 -19.58
N GLY A 37 39.67 30.75 -19.50
CA GLY A 37 38.91 30.87 -18.28
C GLY A 37 38.43 29.47 -17.89
N THR A 38 38.85 28.99 -16.73
CA THR A 38 38.25 27.85 -16.04
C THR A 38 36.72 28.03 -16.02
N PRO A 39 35.90 27.02 -16.41
CA PRO A 39 34.45 27.17 -16.32
C PRO A 39 34.07 27.36 -14.87
N THR A 40 33.59 28.55 -14.52
CA THR A 40 32.92 28.80 -13.25
C THR A 40 31.75 27.84 -13.18
N PRO A 41 31.58 27.04 -12.07
CA PRO A 41 30.44 26.17 -11.93
C PRO A 41 29.18 27.02 -11.99
N THR A 42 28.30 26.72 -12.93
CA THR A 42 26.97 27.33 -13.03
C THR A 42 26.27 27.14 -11.69
N PRO A 43 25.82 28.21 -11.00
CA PRO A 43 25.07 28.05 -9.77
C PRO A 43 23.87 27.13 -10.03
N PRO A 44 23.53 26.21 -9.11
CA PRO A 44 22.32 25.40 -9.26
C PRO A 44 21.18 26.37 -9.49
N THR A 45 20.36 26.08 -10.51
CA THR A 45 19.22 26.92 -10.88
C THR A 45 18.40 27.22 -9.63
N SER A 46 18.19 28.48 -9.31
CA SER A 46 17.51 28.96 -8.10
C SER A 46 16.11 28.33 -7.88
N ALA A 47 15.53 27.79 -8.95
CA ALA A 47 14.24 27.11 -8.99
C ALA A 47 14.18 25.78 -8.20
N CYS A 48 15.30 25.05 -8.04
CA CYS A 48 15.35 23.78 -7.31
C CYS A 48 16.18 23.87 -6.02
N SER A 49 16.37 25.06 -5.47
CA SER A 49 16.95 25.18 -4.13
C SER A 49 16.03 24.50 -3.10
N LEU A 50 16.60 24.03 -2.00
CA LEU A 50 15.80 23.43 -0.91
C LEU A 50 14.68 24.39 -0.47
N ARG A 51 14.98 25.69 -0.38
CA ARG A 51 13.98 26.69 0.00
C ARG A 51 12.83 26.75 -1.00
N ALA A 52 13.10 26.76 -2.30
CA ALA A 52 12.05 26.80 -3.33
C ALA A 52 11.16 25.54 -3.28
N GLN A 53 11.76 24.38 -3.03
CA GLN A 53 11.01 23.14 -2.84
C GLN A 53 10.15 23.15 -1.57
N GLN A 54 10.66 23.71 -0.47
CA GLN A 54 9.90 23.87 0.77
C GLN A 54 8.76 24.88 0.62
N ASP A 55 8.97 25.98 -0.10
CA ASP A 55 7.92 26.97 -0.38
C ASP A 55 6.82 26.39 -1.25
N PHE A 56 7.17 25.54 -2.25
CA PHE A 56 6.20 24.79 -3.03
C PHE A 56 5.38 23.84 -2.14
N ALA A 57 6.04 23.07 -1.28
CA ALA A 57 5.39 22.14 -0.36
C ALA A 57 4.46 22.88 0.62
N ASP A 58 4.87 24.04 1.13
CA ASP A 58 4.03 24.90 1.99
C ASP A 58 2.79 25.40 1.27
N GLY A 59 2.94 25.86 0.03
CA GLY A 59 1.82 26.27 -0.82
C GLY A 59 0.80 25.15 -1.02
N VAL A 60 1.28 23.93 -1.31
CA VAL A 60 0.42 22.74 -1.45
C VAL A 60 -0.35 22.46 -0.17
N LEU A 61 0.32 22.47 1.00
CA LEU A 61 -0.36 22.20 2.27
C LEU A 61 -1.39 23.26 2.60
N ASN A 62 -1.05 24.54 2.46
CA ASN A 62 -1.95 25.64 2.79
C ASN A 62 -3.20 25.62 1.92
N GLU A 63 -3.09 25.22 0.65
CA GLU A 63 -4.22 25.20 -0.28
C GLU A 63 -5.03 23.90 -0.23
N TRP A 64 -4.38 22.73 -0.08
CA TRP A 64 -5.00 21.43 -0.35
C TRP A 64 -5.12 20.52 0.85
N TYR A 65 -4.33 20.72 1.93
CA TYR A 65 -4.34 19.79 3.05
C TYR A 65 -5.73 19.66 3.67
N LEU A 66 -6.20 18.43 3.87
CA LEU A 66 -7.55 18.12 4.33
C LEU A 66 -7.87 18.73 5.71
N PHE A 67 -6.87 18.86 6.57
CA PHE A 67 -7.01 19.34 7.95
C PHE A 67 -6.29 20.69 8.15
N PRO A 68 -6.76 21.80 7.52
CA PRO A 68 -6.05 23.08 7.53
C PRO A 68 -5.80 23.61 8.95
N ASP A 69 -6.73 23.37 9.87
CA ASP A 69 -6.63 23.83 11.26
C ASP A 69 -5.59 23.01 12.09
N LEU A 70 -5.08 21.91 11.54
CA LEU A 70 -4.03 21.07 12.14
C LEU A 70 -2.66 21.30 11.51
N LEU A 71 -2.47 22.35 10.69
CA LEU A 71 -1.15 22.73 10.17
C LEU A 71 -0.38 23.56 11.20
N ALA A 72 0.78 23.04 11.62
CA ALA A 72 1.68 23.80 12.48
C ALA A 72 2.39 24.91 11.70
N THR A 73 2.69 26.04 12.37
CA THR A 73 3.61 27.03 11.82
C THR A 73 5.05 26.52 11.91
N ALA A 74 5.78 26.53 10.79
CA ALA A 74 7.18 26.11 10.74
C ALA A 74 7.99 27.04 9.83
N ASN A 75 9.19 27.43 10.28
CA ASN A 75 10.11 28.21 9.45
C ASN A 75 10.94 27.24 8.58
N PRO A 76 10.80 27.29 7.24
CA PRO A 76 11.53 26.38 6.35
C PRO A 76 13.05 26.36 6.57
N ALA A 77 13.64 27.49 6.97
CA ALA A 77 15.09 27.62 7.20
C ALA A 77 15.62 26.69 8.32
N ASN A 78 14.75 26.16 9.18
CA ASN A 78 15.13 25.26 10.25
C ASN A 78 15.23 23.79 9.84
N PHE A 79 14.95 23.46 8.57
CA PHE A 79 14.87 22.09 8.08
C PHE A 79 15.83 21.86 6.92
N ASN A 80 16.50 20.72 6.91
CA ASN A 80 17.50 20.33 5.93
C ASN A 80 16.96 19.45 4.78
N SER A 81 15.65 19.19 4.78
CA SER A 81 14.98 18.47 3.69
C SER A 81 13.50 18.90 3.59
N VAL A 82 12.90 18.66 2.42
CA VAL A 82 11.45 18.86 2.21
C VAL A 82 10.66 17.97 3.14
N GLN A 83 11.07 16.70 3.31
CA GLN A 83 10.35 15.76 4.17
C GLN A 83 10.32 16.21 5.63
N SER A 84 11.46 16.63 6.20
CA SER A 84 11.47 17.09 7.59
C SER A 84 10.64 18.36 7.82
N PHE A 85 10.54 19.22 6.81
CA PHE A 85 9.64 20.38 6.82
C PHE A 85 8.16 19.94 6.79
N LEU A 86 7.79 19.03 5.88
CA LEU A 86 6.42 18.47 5.83
C LEU A 86 6.03 17.83 7.16
N ASP A 87 6.94 17.00 7.72
CA ASP A 87 6.70 16.32 9.01
C ASP A 87 6.40 17.32 10.15
N ALA A 88 7.11 18.43 10.18
CA ALA A 88 6.87 19.49 11.16
C ALA A 88 5.52 20.20 10.92
N ARG A 89 5.15 20.45 9.65
CA ARG A 89 3.89 21.11 9.28
C ARG A 89 2.66 20.28 9.66
N VAL A 90 2.71 18.95 9.48
CA VAL A 90 1.58 18.05 9.75
C VAL A 90 1.63 17.39 11.14
N ALA A 91 2.60 17.75 11.99
CA ALA A 91 2.79 17.15 13.31
C ALA A 91 1.53 17.14 14.19
N PRO A 92 0.70 18.21 14.27
CA PRO A 92 -0.54 18.17 15.04
C PRO A 92 -1.56 17.15 14.52
N ALA A 93 -1.70 17.02 13.20
CA ALA A 93 -2.59 16.03 12.60
C ALA A 93 -2.09 14.60 12.87
N ARG A 94 -0.77 14.39 12.84
CA ARG A 94 -0.13 13.12 13.21
C ARG A 94 -0.38 12.75 14.67
N ALA A 95 -0.27 13.70 15.58
CA ALA A 95 -0.55 13.48 17.01
C ALA A 95 -2.00 13.04 17.28
N LEU A 96 -2.93 13.41 16.38
CA LEU A 96 -4.34 13.00 16.41
C LEU A 96 -4.63 11.80 15.49
N LYS A 97 -3.62 11.11 14.98
CA LYS A 97 -3.71 9.96 14.04
C LYS A 97 -4.52 10.27 12.77
N ARG A 98 -4.51 11.53 12.32
CA ARG A 98 -5.19 11.95 11.08
C ARG A 98 -4.26 11.86 9.86
N ASP A 99 -2.94 11.90 10.10
CA ASP A 99 -1.89 11.81 9.08
C ASP A 99 -0.66 11.08 9.63
N GLU A 100 -0.71 9.77 9.67
CA GLU A 100 0.37 8.91 10.20
C GLU A 100 1.53 8.72 9.21
N GLY A 101 2.02 9.82 8.63
CA GLY A 101 3.08 9.83 7.61
C GLY A 101 2.55 9.65 6.19
N PHE A 102 1.26 9.93 6.00
CA PHE A 102 0.62 9.85 4.69
C PHE A 102 0.99 11.05 3.81
N THR A 103 1.32 12.21 4.39
CA THR A 103 1.88 13.36 3.65
C THR A 103 3.39 13.21 3.54
N PHE A 104 3.92 13.12 2.30
CA PHE A 104 5.34 12.92 2.04
C PHE A 104 5.81 13.48 0.69
N ALA A 105 7.13 13.58 0.54
CA ALA A 105 7.83 13.96 -0.70
C ALA A 105 8.47 12.73 -1.35
N THR A 106 8.42 12.64 -2.68
CA THR A 106 9.03 11.57 -3.48
C THR A 106 9.49 12.09 -4.84
N SER A 107 10.24 11.28 -5.61
CA SER A 107 10.60 11.56 -7.01
C SER A 107 9.40 11.25 -7.92
N ILE A 108 9.13 12.14 -8.86
CA ILE A 108 8.09 11.96 -9.90
C ILE A 108 8.46 10.76 -10.79
N ALA A 109 9.71 10.73 -11.25
CA ALA A 109 10.18 9.71 -12.18
C ALA A 109 10.15 8.32 -11.53
N GLU A 110 10.62 8.21 -10.28
CA GLU A 110 10.65 6.95 -9.55
C GLU A 110 9.24 6.40 -9.30
N GLU A 111 8.31 7.21 -8.79
CA GLU A 111 6.93 6.78 -8.53
C GLU A 111 6.20 6.42 -9.82
N ASN A 112 6.33 7.23 -10.88
CA ASN A 112 5.69 6.94 -12.16
C ASN A 112 6.19 5.62 -12.77
N ALA A 113 7.49 5.34 -12.67
CA ALA A 113 8.07 4.08 -13.13
C ALA A 113 7.51 2.89 -12.35
N GLN A 114 7.40 3.00 -11.04
CA GLN A 114 6.86 1.94 -10.17
C GLN A 114 5.39 1.65 -10.46
N ILE A 115 4.55 2.69 -10.64
CA ILE A 115 3.12 2.54 -10.97
C ILE A 115 2.94 1.89 -12.34
N ALA A 116 3.69 2.35 -13.35
CA ALA A 116 3.55 1.89 -14.72
C ALA A 116 4.13 0.48 -14.94
N SER A 117 5.31 0.20 -14.38
CA SER A 117 6.00 -1.09 -14.56
C SER A 117 5.51 -2.17 -13.62
N GLY A 118 4.99 -1.80 -12.44
CA GLY A 118 4.71 -2.74 -11.37
C GLY A 118 5.99 -3.46 -10.89
N ALA A 119 7.14 -2.80 -10.95
CA ALA A 119 8.43 -3.35 -10.55
C ALA A 119 9.14 -2.47 -9.52
N THR A 120 9.94 -3.10 -8.68
CA THR A 120 10.79 -2.44 -7.69
C THR A 120 12.06 -3.27 -7.45
N ALA A 121 13.10 -2.64 -6.90
CA ALA A 121 14.35 -3.34 -6.58
C ALA A 121 14.31 -3.91 -5.16
N GLY A 122 14.75 -5.15 -5.00
CA GLY A 122 14.81 -5.81 -3.70
C GLY A 122 15.17 -7.30 -3.78
N PHE A 123 15.03 -8.00 -2.66
CA PHE A 123 15.05 -9.45 -2.63
C PHE A 123 13.73 -10.06 -3.12
N GLY A 124 12.67 -9.27 -3.17
CA GLY A 124 11.32 -9.72 -3.48
C GLY A 124 10.68 -10.49 -2.33
N ILE A 125 10.90 -10.06 -1.10
CA ILE A 125 10.32 -10.67 0.10
C ILE A 125 9.70 -9.60 0.99
N ARG A 126 8.65 -9.96 1.71
CA ARG A 126 8.03 -9.13 2.75
C ARG A 126 8.40 -9.70 4.11
N LEU A 127 8.92 -8.84 4.99
CA LEU A 127 9.42 -9.20 6.30
C LEU A 127 8.61 -8.57 7.42
N PHE A 128 8.45 -9.31 8.49
CA PHE A 128 8.02 -8.78 9.77
C PHE A 128 8.97 -9.23 10.88
N TYR A 129 8.91 -8.56 12.02
CA TYR A 129 9.67 -8.93 13.19
C TYR A 129 8.77 -9.15 14.40
N ASP A 130 9.26 -10.00 15.28
CA ASP A 130 8.75 -10.29 16.61
C ASP A 130 9.70 -9.64 17.62
N THR A 131 9.26 -8.56 18.26
CA THR A 131 10.09 -7.81 19.19
C THR A 131 10.44 -8.59 20.45
N PRO A 132 9.50 -9.26 21.14
CA PRO A 132 9.82 -10.05 22.33
C PRO A 132 10.84 -11.17 22.05
N ALA A 133 10.65 -11.90 20.96
CA ALA A 133 11.53 -13.00 20.59
C ALA A 133 12.77 -12.58 19.80
N ARG A 134 12.84 -11.32 19.32
CA ARG A 134 13.93 -10.78 18.47
C ARG A 134 14.18 -11.63 17.24
N ARG A 135 13.11 -11.97 16.55
CA ARG A 135 13.11 -12.84 15.36
C ARG A 135 12.56 -12.10 14.16
N VAL A 136 12.98 -12.48 12.96
CA VAL A 136 12.51 -11.93 11.68
C VAL A 136 12.07 -13.08 10.79
N PHE A 137 10.87 -12.90 10.19
CA PHE A 137 10.27 -13.92 9.35
C PHE A 137 9.85 -13.35 7.99
N VAL A 138 9.88 -14.22 6.99
CA VAL A 138 9.27 -13.95 5.68
C VAL A 138 7.76 -14.17 5.80
N GLN A 139 7.00 -13.10 5.60
CA GLN A 139 5.53 -13.18 5.51
C GLN A 139 5.08 -13.64 4.14
N GLU A 140 5.77 -13.17 3.11
CA GLU A 140 5.45 -13.39 1.71
C GLU A 140 6.71 -13.30 0.85
N ALA A 141 6.77 -14.07 -0.22
CA ALA A 141 7.78 -13.97 -1.25
C ALA A 141 7.14 -13.78 -2.62
N PHE A 142 7.72 -12.89 -3.42
CA PHE A 142 7.34 -12.65 -4.81
C PHE A 142 8.09 -13.62 -5.70
N GLU A 143 7.37 -14.30 -6.58
CA GLU A 143 7.88 -15.40 -7.40
C GLU A 143 9.03 -14.97 -8.34
N SER A 144 9.01 -13.71 -8.78
CA SER A 144 10.06 -13.11 -9.63
C SER A 144 11.27 -12.58 -8.87
N GLY A 145 11.23 -12.58 -7.51
CA GLY A 145 12.31 -12.09 -6.67
C GLY A 145 13.40 -13.13 -6.42
N ASN A 146 14.65 -12.70 -6.35
CA ASN A 146 15.81 -13.59 -6.07
C ASN A 146 15.72 -14.25 -4.69
N GLY A 147 15.01 -13.65 -3.73
CA GLY A 147 14.77 -14.27 -2.43
C GLY A 147 13.99 -15.57 -2.54
N PHE A 148 12.90 -15.57 -3.34
CA PHE A 148 12.12 -16.80 -3.59
C PHE A 148 12.96 -17.87 -4.27
N ALA A 149 13.72 -17.52 -5.31
CA ALA A 149 14.61 -18.44 -6.00
C ALA A 149 15.72 -19.02 -5.08
N ALA A 150 16.13 -18.25 -4.05
CA ALA A 150 17.09 -18.71 -3.04
C ALA A 150 16.46 -19.60 -1.95
N GLY A 151 15.15 -19.78 -1.93
CA GLY A 151 14.42 -20.60 -0.96
C GLY A 151 13.83 -19.84 0.22
N LEU A 152 13.75 -18.50 0.14
CA LEU A 152 13.01 -17.66 1.07
C LEU A 152 11.53 -17.69 0.68
N ASP A 153 10.69 -18.27 1.52
CA ASP A 153 9.22 -18.27 1.31
C ASP A 153 8.52 -18.05 2.66
N ARG A 154 7.20 -17.97 2.63
CA ARG A 154 6.36 -17.74 3.81
C ARG A 154 6.73 -18.69 4.95
N GLY A 155 6.92 -18.14 6.14
CA GLY A 155 7.33 -18.87 7.35
C GLY A 155 8.83 -19.10 7.51
N THR A 156 9.67 -18.71 6.54
CA THR A 156 11.13 -18.77 6.68
C THR A 156 11.60 -17.77 7.73
N GLU A 157 12.44 -18.19 8.67
CA GLU A 157 13.08 -17.33 9.66
C GLU A 157 14.47 -16.91 9.19
N ILE A 158 14.74 -15.59 9.12
CA ILE A 158 16.08 -15.07 8.87
C ILE A 158 16.82 -15.00 10.21
N THR A 159 17.93 -15.74 10.32
CA THR A 159 18.68 -15.90 11.58
C THR A 159 19.98 -15.09 11.61
N ALA A 160 20.59 -14.78 10.45
CA ALA A 160 21.76 -13.90 10.37
C ALA A 160 21.85 -13.19 9.01
N ILE A 161 22.46 -12.02 9.02
CA ILE A 161 22.62 -11.12 7.86
C ILE A 161 24.06 -10.60 7.84
N GLY A 162 24.69 -10.57 6.67
CA GLY A 162 26.02 -9.99 6.47
C GLY A 162 26.29 -9.58 5.03
N THR A 163 27.38 -8.86 4.80
CA THR A 163 27.87 -8.54 3.45
C THR A 163 28.73 -9.67 2.89
N SER A 164 29.17 -10.60 3.75
CA SER A 164 29.90 -11.83 3.40
C SER A 164 29.63 -12.90 4.48
N ALA A 165 29.99 -14.14 4.21
CA ALA A 165 29.89 -15.24 5.19
C ALA A 165 30.76 -14.98 6.44
N ALA A 166 31.88 -14.28 6.28
CA ALA A 166 32.80 -14.00 7.39
C ALA A 166 32.31 -12.92 8.36
N ASN A 167 31.34 -12.10 7.96
CA ASN A 167 30.83 -10.99 8.79
C ASN A 167 29.32 -11.11 9.06
N LEU A 168 28.78 -12.32 9.06
CA LEU A 168 27.41 -12.58 9.45
C LEU A 168 27.16 -12.16 10.90
N GLN A 169 26.13 -11.33 11.10
CA GLN A 169 25.62 -10.92 12.38
C GLN A 169 24.26 -11.59 12.63
N THR A 170 24.05 -12.15 13.81
CA THR A 170 22.75 -12.76 14.13
C THR A 170 21.68 -11.68 14.23
N VAL A 171 20.44 -11.99 13.83
CA VAL A 171 19.30 -11.11 13.97
C VAL A 171 19.12 -10.66 15.42
N SER A 172 19.29 -11.59 16.39
CA SER A 172 19.22 -11.25 17.83
C SER A 172 20.28 -10.23 18.25
N SER A 173 21.53 -10.32 17.71
CA SER A 173 22.58 -9.31 18.03
C SER A 173 22.27 -7.96 17.41
N LEU A 174 21.73 -7.92 16.20
CA LEU A 174 21.29 -6.69 15.54
C LEU A 174 20.15 -6.01 16.34
N PHE A 175 19.16 -6.79 16.79
CA PHE A 175 18.12 -6.25 17.68
C PHE A 175 18.69 -5.68 18.98
N THR A 176 19.71 -6.31 19.56
CA THR A 176 20.36 -5.83 20.78
C THR A 176 21.11 -4.52 20.55
N SER A 177 21.74 -4.36 19.39
CA SER A 177 22.56 -3.18 19.08
C SER A 177 21.76 -1.95 18.64
N GLY A 178 20.60 -2.10 18.01
CA GLY A 178 19.85 -0.97 17.46
C GLY A 178 18.42 -1.31 17.03
N GLY A 179 17.83 -2.34 17.64
CA GLY A 179 16.42 -2.69 17.41
C GLY A 179 16.14 -3.16 15.98
N ALA A 180 14.89 -3.04 15.56
CA ALA A 180 14.44 -3.40 14.20
C ALA A 180 15.18 -2.60 13.12
N GLN A 181 15.54 -1.34 13.39
CA GLN A 181 16.26 -0.49 12.43
C GLN A 181 17.65 -1.05 12.11
N ALA A 182 18.38 -1.61 13.08
CA ALA A 182 19.67 -2.25 12.81
C ALA A 182 19.52 -3.46 11.87
N VAL A 183 18.45 -4.22 12.00
CA VAL A 183 18.13 -5.34 11.08
C VAL A 183 17.82 -4.80 9.67
N ALA A 184 16.97 -3.77 9.56
CA ALA A 184 16.67 -3.15 8.28
C ALA A 184 17.93 -2.60 7.59
N ASN A 185 18.81 -1.93 8.35
CA ASN A 185 20.08 -1.41 7.85
C ASN A 185 21.02 -2.53 7.38
N ALA A 186 21.07 -3.66 8.09
CA ALA A 186 21.88 -4.82 7.70
C ALA A 186 21.41 -5.43 6.36
N LEU A 187 20.11 -5.39 6.05
CA LEU A 187 19.56 -5.81 4.75
C LEU A 187 19.99 -4.88 3.60
N GLY A 188 20.45 -3.66 3.92
CA GLY A 188 20.95 -2.68 2.96
C GLY A 188 19.86 -2.01 2.13
N PRO A 189 20.23 -1.02 1.29
CA PRO A 189 19.27 -0.25 0.50
C PRO A 189 18.51 -1.12 -0.51
N SER A 190 17.31 -0.69 -0.87
CA SER A 190 16.47 -1.33 -1.90
C SER A 190 16.94 -0.90 -3.30
N THR A 191 18.21 -1.24 -3.62
CA THR A 191 18.88 -0.90 -4.88
C THR A 191 19.36 -2.19 -5.54
N ALA A 192 19.10 -2.34 -6.82
CA ALA A 192 19.60 -3.46 -7.63
C ALA A 192 21.14 -3.53 -7.55
N GLY A 193 21.68 -4.75 -7.48
CA GLY A 193 23.11 -5.01 -7.27
C GLY A 193 23.54 -5.11 -5.80
N THR A 194 22.70 -4.69 -4.84
CA THR A 194 23.00 -4.86 -3.41
C THR A 194 22.97 -6.34 -3.04
N THR A 195 24.12 -6.88 -2.62
CA THR A 195 24.26 -8.30 -2.23
C THR A 195 24.35 -8.45 -0.72
N ARG A 196 23.69 -9.48 -0.20
CA ARG A 196 23.78 -9.92 1.21
C ARG A 196 23.92 -11.43 1.30
N VAL A 197 24.67 -11.88 2.29
CA VAL A 197 24.64 -13.28 2.74
C VAL A 197 23.58 -13.36 3.83
N LEU A 198 22.59 -14.22 3.60
CA LEU A 198 21.51 -14.49 4.56
C LEU A 198 21.64 -15.93 5.03
N ARG A 199 21.60 -16.14 6.35
CA ARG A 199 21.37 -17.44 6.96
C ARG A 199 19.93 -17.48 7.44
N PHE A 200 19.22 -18.54 7.08
CA PHE A 200 17.79 -18.66 7.39
C PHE A 200 17.40 -20.11 7.64
N THR A 201 16.31 -20.29 8.39
CA THR A 201 15.69 -21.59 8.65
C THR A 201 14.37 -21.67 7.88
N GLN A 202 14.25 -22.64 6.99
CA GLN A 202 13.02 -22.90 6.26
C GLN A 202 11.92 -23.51 7.16
N PRO A 203 10.63 -23.46 6.81
CA PRO A 203 9.54 -24.04 7.61
C PRO A 203 9.75 -25.54 7.94
N GLY A 204 10.44 -26.29 7.10
CA GLY A 204 10.83 -27.69 7.33
C GLY A 204 12.01 -27.90 8.28
N GLY A 205 12.59 -26.83 8.87
CA GLY A 205 13.71 -26.87 9.80
C GLY A 205 15.10 -26.88 9.15
N ALA A 206 15.19 -26.91 7.81
CA ALA A 206 16.47 -26.83 7.12
C ALA A 206 17.13 -25.47 7.28
N VAL A 207 18.38 -25.44 7.74
CA VAL A 207 19.21 -24.23 7.83
C VAL A 207 19.96 -24.05 6.52
N VAL A 208 19.81 -22.90 5.92
CA VAL A 208 20.38 -22.55 4.62
C VAL A 208 21.16 -21.24 4.74
N GLU A 209 22.30 -21.17 4.04
CA GLU A 209 23.06 -19.94 3.87
C GLU A 209 23.22 -19.65 2.38
N ARG A 210 22.86 -18.44 1.96
CA ARG A 210 22.90 -18.01 0.56
C ARG A 210 23.37 -16.57 0.44
N SER A 211 24.18 -16.32 -0.59
CA SER A 211 24.44 -14.99 -1.09
C SER A 211 23.34 -14.63 -2.09
N ILE A 212 22.60 -13.55 -1.80
CA ILE A 212 21.45 -13.13 -2.58
C ILE A 212 21.66 -11.67 -2.99
N THR A 213 21.54 -11.40 -4.28
CA THR A 213 21.64 -10.03 -4.84
C THR A 213 20.24 -9.50 -5.09
N LYS A 214 19.98 -8.28 -4.64
CA LYS A 214 18.75 -7.53 -4.96
C LYS A 214 18.72 -7.23 -6.46
N THR A 215 17.58 -7.45 -7.06
CA THR A 215 17.31 -7.16 -8.48
C THR A 215 15.95 -6.50 -8.62
N ASP A 216 15.67 -5.93 -9.77
CA ASP A 216 14.31 -5.57 -10.11
C ASP A 216 13.46 -6.82 -10.20
N PHE A 217 12.28 -6.77 -9.57
CA PHE A 217 11.30 -7.84 -9.59
C PHE A 217 9.88 -7.28 -9.76
N SER A 218 8.98 -8.09 -10.33
CA SER A 218 7.58 -7.70 -10.52
C SER A 218 6.82 -7.74 -9.20
N LEU A 219 6.06 -6.70 -8.93
CA LEU A 219 5.11 -6.61 -7.81
C LEU A 219 3.83 -7.39 -8.06
N ASN A 220 3.80 -8.35 -8.97
CA ASN A 220 2.61 -9.09 -9.40
C ASN A 220 1.49 -9.07 -8.33
N PRO A 221 0.37 -8.34 -8.57
CA PRO A 221 -0.68 -8.12 -7.55
C PRO A 221 -1.44 -9.37 -7.15
N ILE A 222 -1.45 -10.38 -8.03
CA ILE A 222 -2.12 -11.67 -7.84
C ILE A 222 -1.08 -12.75 -8.07
N SER A 223 -0.76 -13.51 -7.02
CA SER A 223 0.22 -14.59 -7.09
C SER A 223 -0.24 -15.69 -8.07
N ASP A 224 0.68 -16.16 -8.90
CA ASP A 224 0.43 -17.31 -9.79
C ASP A 224 0.29 -18.63 -8.99
N ARG A 225 0.76 -18.68 -7.74
CA ARG A 225 0.72 -19.87 -6.88
C ARG A 225 -0.59 -19.99 -6.08
N TYR A 226 -1.08 -18.88 -5.55
CA TYR A 226 -2.20 -18.87 -4.60
C TYR A 226 -3.13 -17.66 -4.72
N GLY A 227 -2.88 -16.76 -5.67
CA GLY A 227 -3.55 -15.47 -5.73
C GLY A 227 -5.05 -15.56 -6.01
N ALA A 228 -5.50 -16.56 -6.82
CA ALA A 228 -6.91 -16.76 -7.11
C ALA A 228 -7.24 -18.26 -7.15
N LEU A 229 -8.06 -18.72 -6.18
CA LEU A 229 -8.42 -20.11 -5.97
C LEU A 229 -9.92 -20.28 -5.77
N ILE A 230 -10.42 -21.51 -5.96
CA ILE A 230 -11.74 -21.91 -5.45
C ILE A 230 -11.52 -22.89 -4.31
N LEU A 231 -11.92 -22.48 -3.11
CA LEU A 231 -11.84 -23.30 -1.91
C LEU A 231 -13.14 -24.07 -1.72
N ASN A 232 -13.03 -25.32 -1.25
CA ASN A 232 -14.17 -26.15 -0.89
C ASN A 232 -14.30 -26.21 0.64
N ASP A 233 -15.52 -25.92 1.15
CA ASP A 233 -15.91 -26.09 2.55
C ASP A 233 -17.16 -26.99 2.58
N GLY A 234 -16.96 -28.30 2.62
CA GLY A 234 -18.00 -29.27 2.36
C GLY A 234 -18.54 -29.17 0.93
N ALA A 235 -19.84 -28.94 0.79
CA ALA A 235 -20.49 -28.72 -0.50
C ALA A 235 -20.38 -27.26 -1.02
N ARG A 236 -19.86 -26.34 -0.21
CA ARG A 236 -19.74 -24.91 -0.55
C ARG A 236 -18.50 -24.68 -1.39
N ARG A 237 -18.62 -23.80 -2.36
CA ARG A 237 -17.51 -23.33 -3.20
C ARG A 237 -17.32 -21.84 -2.98
N VAL A 238 -16.14 -21.44 -2.54
CA VAL A 238 -15.81 -20.07 -2.16
C VAL A 238 -14.68 -19.56 -3.04
N GLY A 239 -14.86 -18.39 -3.65
CA GLY A 239 -13.81 -17.71 -4.38
C GLY A 239 -12.82 -17.07 -3.40
N TYR A 240 -11.57 -17.48 -3.46
CA TYR A 240 -10.48 -16.87 -2.70
C TYR A 240 -9.62 -16.03 -3.63
N LEU A 241 -9.45 -14.75 -3.27
CA LEU A 241 -8.53 -13.82 -3.93
C LEU A 241 -7.58 -13.23 -2.90
N ASN A 242 -6.29 -13.53 -3.01
CA ASN A 242 -5.24 -12.77 -2.33
C ASN A 242 -4.77 -11.66 -3.25
N PHE A 243 -4.99 -10.41 -2.86
CA PHE A 243 -4.63 -9.23 -3.63
C PHE A 243 -3.57 -8.42 -2.89
N ARG A 244 -2.33 -8.47 -3.41
CA ARG A 244 -1.13 -7.99 -2.72
C ARG A 244 -1.03 -6.47 -2.64
N THR A 245 -1.55 -5.75 -3.64
CA THR A 245 -1.37 -4.29 -3.74
C THR A 245 -2.28 -3.66 -4.80
N PHE A 246 -2.71 -2.42 -4.56
CA PHE A 246 -3.45 -1.59 -5.50
C PHE A 246 -2.56 -0.63 -6.32
N ILE A 247 -1.21 -0.64 -6.13
CA ILE A 247 -0.35 0.35 -6.81
C ILE A 247 -0.09 0.06 -8.28
N VAL A 248 -0.32 -1.15 -8.76
CA VAL A 248 0.01 -1.59 -10.12
C VAL A 248 -1.15 -1.31 -11.06
N ALA A 249 -0.97 -0.39 -11.99
CA ALA A 249 -2.04 0.04 -12.90
C ALA A 249 -2.59 -1.10 -13.78
N THR A 250 -1.73 -2.03 -14.21
CA THR A 250 -2.09 -3.19 -15.04
C THR A 250 -2.81 -4.31 -14.29
N SER A 251 -3.02 -4.19 -12.98
CA SER A 251 -3.80 -5.16 -12.19
C SER A 251 -5.28 -5.20 -12.57
N ASP A 252 -5.76 -4.19 -13.27
CA ASP A 252 -7.15 -4.07 -13.70
C ASP A 252 -7.62 -5.27 -14.56
N ARG A 253 -6.87 -5.65 -15.59
CA ARG A 253 -7.21 -6.81 -16.41
C ARG A 253 -7.05 -8.14 -15.68
N GLN A 254 -6.07 -8.23 -14.77
CA GLN A 254 -5.90 -9.43 -13.95
C GLN A 254 -7.11 -9.65 -13.05
N LEU A 255 -7.57 -8.59 -12.34
CA LEU A 255 -8.77 -8.64 -11.51
C LEU A 255 -10.02 -9.02 -12.32
N ALA A 256 -10.25 -8.37 -13.48
CA ALA A 256 -11.38 -8.68 -14.34
C ALA A 256 -11.36 -10.15 -14.78
N SER A 257 -10.20 -10.69 -15.15
CA SER A 257 -10.03 -12.10 -15.54
C SER A 257 -10.35 -13.06 -14.39
N VAL A 258 -9.89 -12.78 -13.17
CA VAL A 258 -10.21 -13.59 -11.99
C VAL A 258 -11.71 -13.62 -11.71
N PHE A 259 -12.36 -12.46 -11.71
CA PHE A 259 -13.80 -12.39 -11.45
C PHE A 259 -14.62 -12.99 -12.60
N GLN A 260 -14.15 -12.92 -13.85
CA GLN A 260 -14.77 -13.65 -14.96
C GLN A 260 -14.72 -15.16 -14.72
N ASN A 261 -13.58 -15.68 -14.25
CA ASN A 261 -13.46 -17.10 -13.91
C ASN A 261 -14.40 -17.49 -12.77
N PHE A 262 -14.49 -16.69 -11.70
CA PHE A 262 -15.41 -16.93 -10.60
C PHE A 262 -16.88 -16.92 -11.07
N ALA A 263 -17.26 -15.95 -11.91
CA ALA A 263 -18.59 -15.84 -12.47
C ALA A 263 -18.95 -17.07 -13.33
N ASN A 264 -18.05 -17.51 -14.20
CA ASN A 264 -18.23 -18.71 -15.06
C ASN A 264 -18.42 -19.98 -14.24
N GLN A 265 -17.88 -20.02 -13.02
CA GLN A 265 -18.00 -21.15 -12.11
C GLN A 265 -19.16 -21.03 -11.09
N GLY A 266 -19.97 -19.97 -11.22
CA GLY A 266 -21.14 -19.75 -10.36
C GLY A 266 -20.81 -19.42 -8.91
N ILE A 267 -19.63 -18.84 -8.65
CA ILE A 267 -19.21 -18.43 -7.31
C ILE A 267 -20.03 -17.21 -6.88
N SER A 268 -20.51 -17.22 -5.63
CA SER A 268 -21.26 -16.11 -5.04
C SER A 268 -20.79 -15.73 -3.63
N GLU A 269 -19.88 -16.48 -3.04
CA GLU A 269 -19.26 -16.20 -1.75
C GLU A 269 -17.77 -16.06 -1.91
N TYR A 270 -17.20 -15.05 -1.25
CA TYR A 270 -15.81 -14.65 -1.48
C TYR A 270 -15.04 -14.49 -0.18
N ILE A 271 -13.77 -14.86 -0.24
CA ILE A 271 -12.72 -14.42 0.67
C ILE A 271 -11.81 -13.48 -0.13
N ILE A 272 -11.80 -12.21 0.25
CA ILE A 272 -10.89 -11.21 -0.32
C ILE A 272 -9.79 -10.97 0.70
N ASP A 273 -8.62 -11.54 0.45
CA ASP A 273 -7.47 -11.49 1.34
C ASP A 273 -6.61 -10.27 1.01
N LEU A 274 -6.74 -9.24 1.84
CA LEU A 274 -6.05 -7.96 1.76
C LEU A 274 -5.00 -7.80 2.88
N ARG A 275 -4.66 -8.90 3.59
CA ARG A 275 -3.61 -8.82 4.60
C ARG A 275 -2.32 -8.28 3.98
N TYR A 276 -1.66 -7.34 4.64
CA TYR A 276 -0.46 -6.63 4.21
C TYR A 276 -0.62 -5.68 3.00
N ASN A 277 -1.82 -5.49 2.47
CA ASN A 277 -2.07 -4.58 1.36
C ASN A 277 -2.33 -3.17 1.88
N GLY A 278 -1.34 -2.29 1.81
CA GLY A 278 -1.42 -0.89 2.27
C GLY A 278 -2.25 0.03 1.39
N GLY A 279 -2.77 -0.48 0.27
CA GLY A 279 -3.60 0.30 -0.64
C GLY A 279 -2.93 0.57 -1.99
N GLY A 280 -3.11 1.79 -2.50
CA GLY A 280 -2.59 2.25 -3.77
C GLY A 280 -3.59 3.09 -4.55
N LEU A 281 -3.74 2.81 -5.84
CA LEU A 281 -4.59 3.56 -6.76
C LEU A 281 -6.07 3.41 -6.42
N VAL A 282 -6.75 4.52 -6.14
CA VAL A 282 -8.20 4.56 -5.86
C VAL A 282 -8.98 3.89 -6.99
N ARG A 283 -8.62 4.17 -8.25
CA ARG A 283 -9.22 3.54 -9.44
C ARG A 283 -9.22 2.01 -9.41
N ILE A 284 -8.18 1.38 -8.88
CA ILE A 284 -8.13 -0.10 -8.75
C ILE A 284 -9.02 -0.56 -7.61
N GLY A 285 -9.16 0.24 -6.54
CA GLY A 285 -10.14 0.00 -5.48
C GLY A 285 -11.57 0.10 -6.00
N GLU A 286 -11.90 1.13 -6.78
CA GLU A 286 -13.19 1.30 -7.45
C GLU A 286 -13.49 0.10 -8.37
N LEU A 287 -12.53 -0.28 -9.21
CA LEU A 287 -12.68 -1.47 -10.07
C LEU A 287 -12.95 -2.74 -9.27
N MET A 288 -12.28 -2.95 -8.14
CA MET A 288 -12.57 -4.11 -7.28
C MET A 288 -14.00 -4.02 -6.72
N GLY A 289 -14.46 -2.84 -6.34
CA GLY A 289 -15.85 -2.59 -5.96
C GLY A 289 -16.82 -2.92 -7.10
N ASP A 290 -16.52 -2.46 -8.31
CA ASP A 290 -17.32 -2.75 -9.51
C ASP A 290 -17.40 -4.25 -9.81
N LEU A 291 -16.32 -4.99 -9.61
CA LEU A 291 -16.29 -6.44 -9.77
C LEU A 291 -17.09 -7.16 -8.66
N LEU A 292 -17.18 -6.56 -7.48
CA LEU A 292 -17.98 -7.04 -6.34
C LEU A 292 -19.41 -6.47 -6.30
N ARG A 293 -19.82 -5.68 -7.30
CA ARG A 293 -21.11 -4.96 -7.28
C ARG A 293 -22.35 -5.86 -7.24
N GLY A 294 -22.29 -7.07 -7.81
CA GLY A 294 -23.47 -7.92 -7.99
C GLY A 294 -24.51 -7.23 -8.89
N ASN A 295 -25.63 -6.80 -8.29
CA ASN A 295 -26.75 -6.10 -8.97
C ASN A 295 -26.86 -4.62 -8.59
N ARG A 296 -25.74 -3.97 -8.17
CA ARG A 296 -25.74 -2.62 -7.60
C ARG A 296 -25.27 -1.54 -8.57
N THR A 297 -25.16 -1.83 -9.87
CA THR A 297 -24.79 -0.83 -10.90
C THR A 297 -25.60 0.47 -10.71
N GLY A 298 -24.93 1.61 -10.68
CA GLY A 298 -25.53 2.92 -10.50
C GLY A 298 -25.82 3.33 -9.04
N GLN A 299 -25.59 2.43 -8.06
CA GLN A 299 -25.64 2.80 -6.64
C GLN A 299 -24.28 3.38 -6.21
N VAL A 300 -24.28 4.14 -5.12
CA VAL A 300 -23.07 4.82 -4.63
C VAL A 300 -22.04 3.79 -4.14
N PHE A 301 -20.86 3.79 -4.75
CA PHE A 301 -19.71 3.04 -4.22
C PHE A 301 -19.06 3.82 -3.08
N SER A 302 -18.63 5.05 -3.36
CA SER A 302 -18.01 5.93 -2.37
C SER A 302 -18.28 7.41 -2.66
N ARG A 303 -17.93 8.27 -1.72
CA ARG A 303 -17.80 9.70 -1.95
C ARG A 303 -16.43 10.16 -1.52
N THR A 304 -15.83 11.02 -2.35
CA THR A 304 -14.58 11.72 -2.07
C THR A 304 -14.91 13.09 -1.52
N VAL A 305 -14.48 13.37 -0.29
CA VAL A 305 -14.79 14.61 0.44
C VAL A 305 -13.50 15.37 0.70
N LEU A 306 -13.38 16.57 0.13
CA LEU A 306 -12.26 17.48 0.31
C LEU A 306 -12.54 18.47 1.46
N ARG A 307 -11.52 19.27 1.79
CA ARG A 307 -11.68 20.41 2.73
C ARG A 307 -12.76 21.39 2.25
N ALA A 308 -13.36 22.13 3.19
CA ALA A 308 -14.50 23.00 2.90
C ALA A 308 -14.26 23.99 1.75
N SER A 309 -13.03 24.53 1.62
CA SER A 309 -12.70 25.48 0.52
C SER A 309 -12.56 24.82 -0.85
N LYS A 310 -12.65 23.50 -0.95
CA LYS A 310 -12.58 22.70 -2.18
C LYS A 310 -13.81 21.78 -2.31
N ALA A 311 -14.88 22.05 -1.60
CA ALA A 311 -16.07 21.19 -1.57
C ALA A 311 -16.79 21.09 -2.94
N ASP A 312 -16.59 22.04 -3.83
CA ASP A 312 -17.02 21.99 -5.23
C ASP A 312 -16.35 20.90 -6.06
N LEU A 313 -15.23 20.34 -5.56
CA LEU A 313 -14.51 19.22 -6.15
C LEU A 313 -14.87 17.86 -5.49
N ASN A 314 -15.83 17.83 -4.58
CA ASN A 314 -16.32 16.57 -4.03
C ASN A 314 -16.94 15.71 -5.12
N GLU A 315 -16.63 14.42 -5.10
CA GLU A 315 -17.13 13.45 -6.09
C GLU A 315 -17.97 12.35 -5.45
N THR A 316 -18.84 11.78 -6.26
CA THR A 316 -19.59 10.56 -5.89
C THR A 316 -19.33 9.51 -6.95
N ASP A 317 -18.68 8.43 -6.54
CA ASP A 317 -18.40 7.29 -7.36
C ASP A 317 -19.54 6.28 -7.24
N LEU A 318 -19.97 5.76 -8.38
CA LEU A 318 -21.04 4.76 -8.44
C LEU A 318 -20.43 3.42 -8.85
N PHE A 319 -21.05 2.33 -8.42
CA PHE A 319 -20.75 1.03 -9.02
C PHE A 319 -21.05 1.05 -10.52
N ASP A 320 -20.07 0.65 -11.32
CA ASP A 320 -20.16 0.62 -12.78
C ASP A 320 -20.09 -0.81 -13.32
N ASP A 321 -20.66 -1.04 -14.50
CA ASP A 321 -20.60 -2.32 -15.22
C ASP A 321 -19.63 -2.28 -16.41
N THR A 322 -18.91 -1.17 -16.57
CA THR A 322 -17.88 -0.95 -17.58
C THR A 322 -16.64 -0.33 -16.98
N THR A 323 -15.50 -0.44 -17.64
CA THR A 323 -14.26 0.25 -17.30
C THR A 323 -13.39 0.51 -18.52
N ARG A 324 -12.40 1.38 -18.37
CA ARG A 324 -11.32 1.57 -19.33
C ARG A 324 -10.04 0.98 -18.77
N PHE A 325 -9.54 -0.11 -19.35
CA PHE A 325 -8.33 -0.77 -18.89
C PHE A 325 -7.07 0.01 -19.26
N PHE A 326 -6.10 0.00 -18.35
CA PHE A 326 -4.81 0.63 -18.57
C PHE A 326 -3.98 -0.13 -19.63
N ARG A 327 -3.35 0.61 -20.53
CA ARG A 327 -2.45 0.11 -21.58
C ARG A 327 -1.03 0.55 -21.29
N GLN A 328 -0.22 -0.35 -20.78
CA GLN A 328 1.16 -0.06 -20.40
C GLN A 328 2.01 0.43 -21.57
N ALA A 329 1.81 -0.14 -22.78
CA ALA A 329 2.61 0.19 -23.96
C ALA A 329 2.48 1.66 -24.39
N THR A 330 1.32 2.27 -24.17
CA THR A 330 1.01 3.66 -24.55
C THR A 330 0.85 4.57 -23.34
N ASN A 331 0.91 4.01 -22.11
CA ASN A 331 0.70 4.71 -20.86
C ASN A 331 -0.61 5.52 -20.84
N ASP A 332 -1.68 4.92 -21.35
CA ASP A 332 -3.01 5.52 -21.46
C ASP A 332 -4.12 4.50 -21.14
N PHE A 333 -5.37 4.89 -21.29
CA PHE A 333 -6.53 4.02 -21.12
C PHE A 333 -7.13 3.62 -22.45
N GLY A 334 -7.50 2.34 -22.59
CA GLY A 334 -8.20 1.78 -23.74
C GLY A 334 -9.64 2.32 -23.87
N PRO A 335 -10.39 1.78 -24.84
CA PRO A 335 -11.83 2.03 -24.92
C PRO A 335 -12.55 1.47 -23.69
N GLU A 336 -13.78 1.89 -23.50
CA GLU A 336 -14.68 1.34 -22.49
C GLU A 336 -15.04 -0.11 -22.81
N GLU A 337 -14.90 -1.01 -21.86
CA GLU A 337 -15.17 -2.44 -21.96
C GLU A 337 -16.10 -2.88 -20.81
N ALA A 338 -16.99 -3.86 -21.10
CA ALA A 338 -17.88 -4.41 -20.10
C ALA A 338 -17.13 -5.23 -19.04
N LEU A 339 -17.53 -5.08 -17.78
CA LEU A 339 -16.98 -5.85 -16.65
C LEU A 339 -17.75 -7.15 -16.43
N PRO A 340 -17.09 -8.21 -15.97
CA PRO A 340 -17.76 -9.44 -15.55
C PRO A 340 -18.81 -9.14 -14.48
N ARG A 341 -19.93 -9.88 -14.53
CA ARG A 341 -20.98 -9.80 -13.51
C ARG A 341 -20.88 -11.01 -12.60
N ALA A 342 -20.19 -10.86 -11.50
CA ALA A 342 -20.18 -11.86 -10.43
C ALA A 342 -21.43 -11.74 -9.56
N SER A 343 -21.97 -12.87 -9.12
CA SER A 343 -22.97 -12.88 -8.03
C SER A 343 -22.24 -12.64 -6.71
N VAL A 344 -22.80 -11.83 -5.82
CA VAL A 344 -22.18 -11.53 -4.52
C VAL A 344 -23.25 -11.64 -3.43
N SER A 345 -23.20 -12.73 -2.69
CA SER A 345 -24.11 -13.01 -1.57
C SER A 345 -23.43 -12.76 -0.21
N LYS A 346 -22.14 -13.07 -0.09
CA LYS A 346 -21.41 -12.95 1.18
C LYS A 346 -19.92 -12.73 0.94
N ILE A 347 -19.28 -11.88 1.74
CA ILE A 347 -17.82 -11.58 1.64
C ILE A 347 -17.19 -11.63 3.03
N ALA A 348 -16.03 -12.31 3.12
CA ALA A 348 -15.09 -12.18 4.22
C ALA A 348 -13.84 -11.45 3.72
N PHE A 349 -13.53 -10.27 4.28
CA PHE A 349 -12.28 -9.56 4.02
C PHE A 349 -11.25 -9.97 5.06
N ILE A 350 -10.16 -10.62 4.65
CA ILE A 350 -9.04 -10.90 5.57
C ILE A 350 -8.14 -9.68 5.62
N THR A 351 -7.94 -9.14 6.82
CA THR A 351 -7.20 -7.89 7.06
C THR A 351 -6.20 -8.03 8.20
N THR A 352 -5.22 -7.12 8.23
CA THR A 352 -4.29 -6.90 9.34
C THR A 352 -4.06 -5.40 9.54
N GLY A 353 -3.33 -4.98 10.56
CA GLY A 353 -2.91 -3.60 10.75
C GLY A 353 -2.10 -3.00 9.57
N ALA A 354 -1.67 -3.82 8.62
CA ALA A 354 -1.03 -3.38 7.38
C ALA A 354 -2.03 -3.23 6.20
N SER A 355 -3.32 -3.55 6.40
CA SER A 355 -4.38 -3.31 5.42
C SER A 355 -4.87 -1.87 5.54
N ALA A 356 -4.67 -1.04 4.50
CA ALA A 356 -4.92 0.39 4.59
C ALA A 356 -5.52 0.97 3.29
N SER A 357 -6.06 2.20 3.36
CA SER A 357 -6.41 3.03 2.20
C SER A 357 -7.36 2.33 1.22
N ALA A 358 -6.95 2.05 -0.03
CA ALA A 358 -7.81 1.38 -1.03
C ALA A 358 -8.34 0.01 -0.56
N SER A 359 -7.60 -0.72 0.29
CA SER A 359 -8.10 -1.95 0.92
C SER A 359 -9.29 -1.68 1.84
N GLU A 360 -9.20 -0.62 2.64
CA GLU A 360 -10.26 -0.20 3.55
C GLU A 360 -11.42 0.46 2.79
N LEU A 361 -11.13 1.22 1.73
CA LEU A 361 -12.14 1.81 0.84
C LEU A 361 -13.07 0.72 0.29
N VAL A 362 -12.51 -0.36 -0.28
CA VAL A 362 -13.31 -1.46 -0.83
C VAL A 362 -14.18 -2.10 0.25
N ALA A 363 -13.60 -2.45 1.39
CA ALA A 363 -14.35 -3.09 2.47
C ALA A 363 -15.44 -2.16 3.03
N ASN A 364 -15.13 -0.88 3.29
CA ASN A 364 -16.07 0.11 3.80
C ASN A 364 -17.24 0.34 2.82
N SER A 365 -16.96 0.42 1.52
CA SER A 365 -17.97 0.65 0.49
C SER A 365 -18.96 -0.49 0.35
N MET A 366 -18.63 -1.71 0.79
CA MET A 366 -19.52 -2.86 0.77
C MET A 366 -20.42 -2.95 2.02
N ILE A 367 -20.11 -2.25 3.12
CA ILE A 367 -20.88 -2.28 4.38
C ILE A 367 -22.36 -1.94 4.17
N PRO A 368 -22.73 -0.84 3.49
CA PRO A 368 -24.14 -0.46 3.32
C PRO A 368 -24.99 -1.50 2.59
N TYR A 369 -24.36 -2.33 1.78
CA TYR A 369 -25.04 -3.24 0.86
C TYR A 369 -25.08 -4.69 1.32
N LEU A 370 -24.07 -5.11 2.04
CA LEU A 370 -23.99 -6.49 2.52
C LEU A 370 -24.46 -6.65 3.97
N GLY A 371 -24.33 -5.59 4.78
CA GLY A 371 -24.71 -5.66 6.20
C GLY A 371 -24.11 -6.90 6.87
N THR A 372 -24.90 -7.71 7.50
CA THR A 372 -24.45 -8.94 8.18
C THR A 372 -23.89 -10.02 7.25
N ASN A 373 -23.96 -9.84 5.93
CA ASN A 373 -23.34 -10.73 4.94
C ASN A 373 -21.88 -10.36 4.63
N MET A 374 -21.27 -9.45 5.39
CA MET A 374 -19.83 -9.23 5.33
C MET A 374 -19.19 -9.27 6.72
N ALA A 375 -17.90 -9.63 6.74
CA ALA A 375 -17.08 -9.55 7.95
C ALA A 375 -15.67 -9.08 7.62
N LEU A 376 -15.03 -8.42 8.59
CA LEU A 376 -13.57 -8.35 8.67
C LEU A 376 -13.08 -9.58 9.44
N VAL A 377 -12.06 -10.23 8.90
CA VAL A 377 -11.45 -11.45 9.47
C VAL A 377 -9.95 -11.22 9.68
N GLY A 378 -9.42 -11.70 10.79
CA GLY A 378 -8.01 -11.51 11.14
C GLY A 378 -7.82 -10.50 12.26
N SER A 379 -7.26 -9.33 11.97
CA SER A 379 -7.17 -8.21 12.90
C SER A 379 -7.75 -6.92 12.32
N ASN A 380 -7.81 -5.88 13.15
CA ASN A 380 -8.24 -4.55 12.70
C ASN A 380 -7.33 -4.03 11.58
N THR A 381 -7.85 -3.11 10.79
CA THR A 381 -7.10 -2.43 9.72
C THR A 381 -6.29 -1.25 10.25
N SER A 382 -5.49 -0.63 9.38
CA SER A 382 -4.62 0.50 9.71
C SER A 382 -5.37 1.75 10.18
N GLY A 383 -6.51 2.07 9.56
CA GLY A 383 -7.22 3.32 9.84
C GLY A 383 -6.78 4.49 8.97
N LYS A 384 -6.66 4.28 7.66
CA LYS A 384 -6.37 5.33 6.66
C LYS A 384 -7.59 5.64 5.78
N PRO A 385 -8.63 6.34 6.31
CA PRO A 385 -9.81 6.73 5.52
C PRO A 385 -9.52 7.85 4.54
N VAL A 386 -8.29 8.30 4.44
CA VAL A 386 -7.87 9.48 3.66
C VAL A 386 -7.02 9.08 2.46
N GLY A 387 -7.10 9.92 1.42
CA GLY A 387 -6.29 9.79 0.22
C GLY A 387 -5.45 11.03 -0.07
N GLN A 388 -4.51 10.87 -1.01
CA GLN A 388 -3.57 11.92 -1.38
C GLN A 388 -3.70 12.28 -2.84
N PHE A 389 -3.68 13.58 -3.14
CA PHE A 389 -3.33 14.05 -4.48
C PHE A 389 -1.81 14.18 -4.61
N ALA A 390 -1.36 14.10 -5.86
CA ALA A 390 0.03 14.32 -6.24
C ALA A 390 0.20 15.73 -6.78
N PHE A 391 1.17 16.47 -6.25
CA PHE A 391 1.50 17.83 -6.71
C PHE A 391 2.96 17.82 -7.15
N ASP A 392 3.19 18.14 -8.42
CA ASP A 392 4.49 18.01 -9.07
C ASP A 392 5.20 19.34 -9.26
N LEU A 393 6.43 19.42 -8.76
CA LEU A 393 7.41 20.43 -9.16
C LEU A 393 8.37 19.76 -10.16
N ALA A 394 7.91 19.68 -11.42
CA ALA A 394 8.54 18.86 -12.46
C ALA A 394 10.02 19.20 -12.71
N ALA A 395 10.39 20.51 -12.64
CA ALA A 395 11.77 20.96 -12.84
C ALA A 395 12.77 20.37 -11.81
N CYS A 396 12.25 19.89 -10.65
CA CYS A 396 13.06 19.40 -9.54
C CYS A 396 12.88 17.89 -9.30
N ASP A 397 12.14 17.21 -10.15
CA ASP A 397 11.73 15.82 -9.95
C ASP A 397 11.12 15.59 -8.55
N LEU A 398 10.35 16.57 -8.07
CA LEU A 398 9.74 16.54 -6.74
C LEU A 398 8.21 16.38 -6.86
N ARG A 399 7.68 15.38 -6.21
CA ARG A 399 6.25 15.17 -5.98
C ARG A 399 5.93 15.28 -4.50
N ILE A 400 4.93 16.09 -4.17
CA ILE A 400 4.33 16.13 -2.84
C ILE A 400 3.04 15.31 -2.87
N ARG A 401 3.00 14.24 -2.09
CA ARG A 401 1.79 13.52 -1.76
C ARG A 401 1.20 14.15 -0.50
N SER A 402 0.13 14.91 -0.64
CA SER A 402 -0.56 15.55 0.48
C SER A 402 -1.89 14.86 0.75
N VAL A 403 -2.23 14.62 2.01
CA VAL A 403 -3.57 14.21 2.42
C VAL A 403 -4.55 15.32 2.03
N THR A 404 -5.46 15.03 1.08
CA THR A 404 -6.33 16.04 0.47
C THR A 404 -7.80 15.71 0.56
N PHE A 405 -8.15 14.44 0.71
CA PHE A 405 -9.55 14.02 0.78
C PHE A 405 -9.74 12.85 1.76
N GLN A 406 -10.97 12.70 2.20
CA GLN A 406 -11.47 11.53 2.92
C GLN A 406 -12.44 10.77 2.01
N THR A 407 -12.45 9.45 2.10
CA THR A 407 -13.45 8.61 1.45
C THR A 407 -14.52 8.16 2.45
N VAL A 408 -15.79 8.25 2.04
CA VAL A 408 -16.92 7.78 2.84
C VAL A 408 -17.79 6.84 2.01
N ASN A 409 -18.45 5.89 2.64
CA ASN A 409 -19.36 4.96 1.97
C ASN A 409 -20.74 5.59 1.68
N ALA A 410 -21.67 4.83 1.11
CA ALA A 410 -23.01 5.31 0.78
C ALA A 410 -23.80 5.86 1.98
N ASN A 411 -23.48 5.41 3.21
CA ASN A 411 -24.05 5.92 4.45
C ASN A 411 -23.29 7.10 5.06
N ASN A 412 -22.34 7.70 4.32
CA ASN A 412 -21.42 8.76 4.78
C ASN A 412 -20.52 8.33 5.96
N GLN A 413 -20.19 7.05 6.07
CA GLN A 413 -19.28 6.54 7.09
C GLN A 413 -17.86 6.49 6.53
N GLY A 414 -16.91 7.17 7.18
CA GLY A 414 -15.49 7.24 6.80
C GLY A 414 -14.60 7.60 7.98
N ASP A 415 -15.13 7.63 9.21
CA ASP A 415 -14.39 8.08 10.39
C ASP A 415 -13.74 6.90 11.14
N TYR A 416 -13.00 6.05 10.36
CA TYR A 416 -12.34 4.86 10.90
C TYR A 416 -10.81 5.04 11.07
N PHE A 417 -10.36 6.17 11.63
CA PHE A 417 -8.94 6.43 11.89
C PHE A 417 -8.30 5.47 12.89
N GLU A 418 -9.09 4.75 13.67
CA GLU A 418 -8.64 3.68 14.56
C GLU A 418 -8.85 2.27 13.93
N GLY A 419 -9.05 2.20 12.61
CA GLY A 419 -9.31 0.97 11.89
C GLY A 419 -10.79 0.68 11.66
N LEU A 420 -11.06 -0.12 10.63
CA LEU A 420 -12.41 -0.36 10.10
C LEU A 420 -13.27 -1.30 10.96
N ALA A 421 -12.67 -2.03 11.92
CA ALA A 421 -13.42 -3.00 12.74
C ALA A 421 -14.56 -2.37 13.54
N SER A 422 -14.49 -1.06 13.87
CA SER A 422 -15.54 -0.33 14.57
C SER A 422 -16.80 -0.08 13.72
N LEU A 423 -16.67 -0.08 12.40
CA LEU A 423 -17.76 0.12 11.44
C LEU A 423 -18.27 -1.20 10.84
N ALA A 424 -17.44 -2.24 10.84
CA ALA A 424 -17.79 -3.52 10.22
C ALA A 424 -18.94 -4.20 10.97
N PRO A 425 -19.99 -4.68 10.26
CA PRO A 425 -21.16 -5.31 10.88
C PRO A 425 -20.83 -6.63 11.58
N ASN A 426 -19.82 -7.35 11.10
CA ASN A 426 -19.24 -8.53 11.75
C ASN A 426 -17.74 -8.46 11.71
N THR A 427 -17.12 -9.01 12.75
CA THR A 427 -15.67 -9.20 12.82
C THR A 427 -15.34 -10.58 13.35
N CYS A 428 -14.33 -11.22 12.78
CA CYS A 428 -13.85 -12.55 13.19
C CYS A 428 -12.35 -12.48 13.45
N ARG A 429 -11.95 -12.50 14.72
CA ARG A 429 -10.55 -12.47 15.10
C ARG A 429 -9.85 -13.77 14.73
N ALA A 430 -8.73 -13.67 14.04
CA ALA A 430 -7.85 -14.78 13.72
C ALA A 430 -6.39 -14.32 13.67
N GLY A 431 -5.46 -15.22 13.98
CA GLY A 431 -4.03 -14.95 13.81
C GLY A 431 -3.59 -15.14 12.36
N ASP A 432 -2.51 -14.49 12.01
CA ASP A 432 -1.83 -14.73 10.74
C ASP A 432 -0.89 -15.94 10.89
N ASP A 433 -1.35 -17.12 10.47
CA ASP A 433 -0.61 -18.37 10.58
C ASP A 433 0.39 -18.52 9.42
N ILE A 434 1.61 -17.98 9.62
CA ILE A 434 2.69 -18.10 8.63
C ILE A 434 3.26 -19.53 8.48
N THR A 435 2.86 -20.47 9.31
CA THR A 435 3.30 -21.88 9.15
C THR A 435 2.57 -22.58 8.02
N ARG A 436 1.54 -21.93 7.46
CA ARG A 436 0.75 -22.42 6.34
C ARG A 436 0.79 -21.47 5.15
N PRO A 437 0.74 -22.02 3.92
CA PRO A 437 0.70 -21.18 2.73
C PRO A 437 -0.63 -20.42 2.63
N PHE A 438 -0.64 -19.33 1.87
CA PHE A 438 -1.87 -18.69 1.43
C PHE A 438 -2.74 -19.67 0.64
N GLY A 439 -4.06 -19.54 0.76
CA GLY A 439 -5.01 -20.43 0.09
C GLY A 439 -5.22 -21.78 0.79
N ASP A 440 -4.44 -22.14 1.82
CA ASP A 440 -4.71 -23.34 2.63
C ASP A 440 -5.96 -23.11 3.51
N PRO A 441 -7.04 -23.91 3.37
CA PRO A 441 -8.24 -23.76 4.18
C PRO A 441 -8.00 -23.91 5.69
N ARG A 442 -6.85 -24.48 6.09
CA ARG A 442 -6.46 -24.68 7.50
C ARG A 442 -5.64 -23.52 8.05
N GLU A 443 -5.24 -22.55 7.21
CA GLU A 443 -4.60 -21.31 7.67
C GLU A 443 -5.61 -20.53 8.53
N ALA A 444 -5.19 -20.02 9.68
CA ALA A 444 -6.12 -19.59 10.73
C ALA A 444 -7.10 -18.49 10.26
N SER A 445 -6.63 -17.50 9.49
CA SER A 445 -7.52 -16.44 8.96
C SER A 445 -8.45 -16.96 7.86
N ILE A 446 -7.97 -17.84 7.00
CA ILE A 446 -8.80 -18.47 5.95
C ILE A 446 -9.85 -19.39 6.60
N ALA A 447 -9.47 -20.18 7.61
CA ALA A 447 -10.42 -21.02 8.35
C ALA A 447 -11.50 -20.19 9.01
N ALA A 448 -11.15 -19.08 9.68
CA ALA A 448 -12.13 -18.17 10.29
C ALA A 448 -13.03 -17.49 9.24
N ALA A 449 -12.49 -17.16 8.06
CA ALA A 449 -13.30 -16.63 6.96
C ALA A 449 -14.31 -17.67 6.44
N LEU A 450 -13.89 -18.92 6.28
CA LEU A 450 -14.80 -20.03 5.92
C LEU A 450 -15.85 -20.27 7.00
N ASP A 451 -15.48 -20.16 8.29
CA ASP A 451 -16.44 -20.26 9.39
C ASP A 451 -17.50 -19.17 9.31
N PHE A 452 -17.12 -17.92 9.11
CA PHE A 452 -18.07 -16.82 8.91
C PHE A 452 -18.99 -17.08 7.72
N LEU A 453 -18.43 -17.44 6.56
CA LEU A 453 -19.24 -17.71 5.37
C LEU A 453 -20.24 -18.84 5.58
N ALA A 454 -19.88 -19.84 6.35
CA ALA A 454 -20.76 -20.97 6.71
C ALA A 454 -21.78 -20.63 7.82
N GLY A 455 -21.73 -19.43 8.40
CA GLY A 455 -22.57 -19.06 9.53
C GLY A 455 -22.15 -19.70 10.86
N ARG A 456 -20.95 -20.23 10.94
CA ARG A 456 -20.34 -20.71 12.19
C ARG A 456 -19.88 -19.54 13.05
N ALA A 457 -19.90 -19.72 14.38
CA ALA A 457 -19.51 -18.65 15.30
C ALA A 457 -18.00 -18.33 15.22
N CYS A 458 -17.64 -17.07 15.33
CA CYS A 458 -16.28 -16.60 15.46
C CYS A 458 -16.13 -15.56 16.60
N THR A 459 -14.92 -15.38 17.10
CA THR A 459 -14.61 -14.40 18.14
C THR A 459 -14.49 -13.00 17.52
N PRO A 460 -15.20 -11.97 18.03
CA PRO A 460 -15.10 -10.63 17.47
C PRO A 460 -13.71 -9.99 17.65
N ILE A 461 -13.34 -9.10 16.72
CA ILE A 461 -12.21 -8.18 16.90
C ILE A 461 -12.67 -7.07 17.85
N THR A 462 -12.00 -6.88 19.00
CA THR A 462 -12.33 -5.83 19.96
C THR A 462 -11.33 -4.69 19.91
N ALA A 463 -11.77 -3.45 20.17
CA ALA A 463 -10.98 -2.24 20.05
C ALA A 463 -9.70 -2.19 20.93
N GLY A 464 -9.60 -3.05 21.95
CA GLY A 464 -8.40 -3.19 22.80
C GLY A 464 -7.37 -4.19 22.29
N ASN A 465 -7.59 -4.82 21.15
CA ASN A 465 -6.84 -5.98 20.66
C ASN A 465 -6.12 -5.76 19.33
N ALA A 466 -5.72 -4.55 19.05
CA ALA A 466 -4.63 -4.32 18.08
C ALA A 466 -3.27 -4.83 18.62
N GLY A 467 -3.27 -5.89 19.44
CA GLY A 467 -2.09 -6.47 20.10
C GLY A 467 -2.32 -7.00 21.51
N GLY A 468 -3.55 -6.97 22.04
CA GLY A 468 -3.82 -7.27 23.45
C GLY A 468 -4.48 -8.63 23.72
N ILE A 469 -3.90 -9.32 24.67
CA ILE A 469 -4.21 -10.59 25.30
C ILE A 469 -5.71 -10.82 25.56
N ALA A 470 -6.30 -11.87 24.96
CA ALA A 470 -7.62 -12.37 25.35
C ALA A 470 -7.52 -13.06 26.73
N GLY A 471 -8.04 -12.40 27.76
CA GLY A 471 -8.20 -13.02 29.07
C GLY A 471 -9.15 -14.23 28.99
N GLY A 472 -8.80 -15.34 29.63
CA GLY A 472 -9.67 -16.49 29.83
C GLY A 472 -9.44 -17.71 28.95
N LEU A 473 -8.57 -17.68 27.94
CA LEU A 473 -8.20 -18.83 27.15
C LEU A 473 -6.92 -19.51 27.70
N SER A 474 -6.83 -20.84 27.65
CA SER A 474 -5.59 -21.54 27.96
C SER A 474 -4.54 -21.32 26.86
N GLU A 475 -3.25 -21.47 27.20
CA GLU A 475 -2.12 -21.31 26.27
C GLU A 475 -2.31 -22.16 25.00
N GLY A 476 -2.75 -23.42 25.13
CA GLY A 476 -3.05 -24.32 24.01
C GLY A 476 -4.27 -23.89 23.17
N GLN A 477 -5.25 -23.19 23.74
CA GLN A 477 -6.38 -22.63 23.00
C GLN A 477 -5.96 -21.39 22.24
N ARG A 478 -5.12 -20.54 22.83
CA ARG A 478 -4.52 -19.37 22.18
C ARG A 478 -3.67 -19.77 20.99
N ALA A 479 -2.79 -20.76 21.17
CA ALA A 479 -1.93 -21.28 20.10
C ALA A 479 -2.77 -21.81 18.91
N ARG A 480 -3.83 -22.57 19.19
CA ARG A 480 -4.73 -23.09 18.14
C ARG A 480 -5.55 -22.00 17.42
N GLN A 481 -5.79 -20.87 18.08
CA GLN A 481 -6.51 -19.71 17.51
C GLN A 481 -5.55 -18.66 16.94
N GLY A 482 -4.25 -18.89 16.94
CA GLY A 482 -3.25 -17.93 16.50
C GLY A 482 -3.20 -16.66 17.37
N LEU A 483 -3.69 -16.74 18.62
CA LEU A 483 -3.84 -15.58 19.52
C LEU A 483 -2.57 -15.27 20.32
N ASP A 484 -1.64 -16.22 20.40
CA ASP A 484 -0.34 -16.06 21.08
C ASP A 484 0.78 -15.64 20.15
N LEU A 485 0.43 -15.32 18.89
CA LEU A 485 1.43 -14.74 18.01
C LEU A 485 1.65 -13.29 18.46
N PRO A 486 2.89 -12.92 18.78
CA PRO A 486 3.24 -11.54 19.10
C PRO A 486 2.81 -10.63 17.95
N GLU A 487 2.55 -9.38 18.29
CA GLU A 487 2.24 -8.37 17.28
C GLU A 487 3.32 -8.40 16.18
N ARG A 488 2.90 -8.74 14.97
CA ARG A 488 3.78 -8.87 13.82
C ARG A 488 3.92 -7.51 13.16
N ILE A 489 4.99 -6.83 13.52
CA ILE A 489 5.28 -5.49 13.01
C ILE A 489 6.05 -5.63 11.70
N PRO A 490 5.59 -5.00 10.59
CA PRO A 490 6.37 -4.96 9.36
C PRO A 490 7.76 -4.38 9.60
N LEU A 491 8.79 -5.07 9.13
CA LEU A 491 10.14 -4.52 9.16
C LEU A 491 10.23 -3.43 8.09
N GLN A 492 10.63 -2.21 8.46
CA GLN A 492 10.73 -1.11 7.51
C GLN A 492 12.03 -0.33 7.69
N PRO A 493 12.62 0.23 6.62
CA PRO A 493 13.69 1.21 6.75
C PRO A 493 13.15 2.51 7.35
N GLU A 494 14.03 3.30 7.96
CA GLU A 494 13.68 4.62 8.53
C GLU A 494 13.02 5.56 7.51
N ARG A 495 13.42 5.43 6.25
CA ARG A 495 12.85 6.19 5.11
C ARG A 495 12.37 5.21 4.05
N PRO A 496 11.12 4.74 4.18
CA PRO A 496 10.56 3.83 3.19
C PRO A 496 10.31 4.54 1.86
N SER A 497 10.57 3.85 0.74
CA SER A 497 10.17 4.27 -0.61
C SER A 497 8.64 4.33 -0.75
N TYR A 498 8.14 4.90 -1.85
CA TYR A 498 6.71 4.88 -2.16
C TYR A 498 6.14 3.45 -2.09
N VAL A 499 6.78 2.49 -2.75
CA VAL A 499 6.32 1.08 -2.73
C VAL A 499 6.32 0.50 -1.32
N GLN A 500 7.34 0.77 -0.51
CA GLN A 500 7.41 0.27 0.87
C GLN A 500 6.37 0.91 1.81
N ARG A 501 5.86 2.11 1.48
CA ARG A 501 4.75 2.72 2.20
C ARG A 501 3.43 2.01 1.93
N GLU A 502 3.17 1.67 0.66
CA GLU A 502 1.95 0.96 0.24
C GLU A 502 2.08 -0.56 0.39
N MET A 503 3.28 -1.07 0.59
CA MET A 503 3.59 -2.48 0.81
C MET A 503 4.54 -2.65 2.01
N PRO A 504 4.05 -2.46 3.24
CA PRO A 504 4.88 -2.53 4.43
C PRO A 504 5.65 -3.85 4.54
N GLY A 505 6.92 -3.75 4.95
CA GLY A 505 7.81 -4.91 5.11
C GLY A 505 8.54 -5.37 3.86
N LEU A 506 8.38 -4.72 2.71
CA LEU A 506 9.02 -5.12 1.46
C LEU A 506 10.53 -4.80 1.44
N PHE A 507 11.36 -5.81 1.06
CA PHE A 507 12.81 -5.73 0.91
C PHE A 507 13.32 -6.42 -0.33
#